data_6b29c774f27dc7f829a6db3b9dd51c90
#
_entry.id   6b29c774f27dc7f829a6db3b9dd51c90
#
_cell.length_a   1.000
_cell.length_b   1.000
_cell.length_c   1.000
_cell.angle_alpha   90.00
_cell.angle_beta   90.00
_cell.angle_gamma   90.00
#
_symmetry.space_group_name_H-M   'P 1'
#
loop_
_entity.id
_entity.type
_entity.pdbx_description
1 polymer ?
#
loop_
_entity_poly.entity_id
_entity_poly.type
_entity_poly.pdbx_seq_one_letter_code
_entity_poly.pdbx_strand_id
1 'polypeptide(L)'
;MSSSNRSFAAMFDGAPDRTGPVARLFFAPPPGLSGRTPPHPGHMLQSRFLAPSGMTQGELARRLGISRRRLNELLNGRRGITPDTALRLAVHFRTDPWLWTAWQVSFDLHAAWRQLRRPQR
;
A
#
# COMPACT_ATOMS: atom_id res chain seq x y z
N MET A 1 -16.70 -25.50 -0.71
CA MET A 1 -15.37 -25.99 -0.58
C MET A 1 -14.57 -25.89 -1.82
N SER A 2 -14.99 -26.54 -2.85
CA SER A 2 -14.20 -26.61 -4.05
C SER A 2 -14.25 -25.35 -4.90
N SER A 3 -15.29 -24.52 -4.78
CA SER A 3 -15.44 -23.37 -5.69
C SER A 3 -14.37 -22.30 -5.46
N SER A 4 -14.02 -22.00 -4.20
CA SER A 4 -13.01 -20.99 -3.95
C SER A 4 -11.62 -21.47 -4.36
N ASN A 5 -11.32 -22.77 -4.20
CA ASN A 5 -10.07 -23.34 -4.65
C ASN A 5 -9.96 -23.32 -6.19
N ARG A 6 -11.06 -23.59 -6.85
CA ARG A 6 -11.08 -23.53 -8.32
C ARG A 6 -10.87 -22.12 -8.84
N SER A 7 -11.47 -21.13 -8.19
CA SER A 7 -11.28 -19.74 -8.59
C SER A 7 -9.83 -19.30 -8.38
N PHE A 8 -9.25 -19.70 -7.26
CA PHE A 8 -7.88 -19.37 -6.97
C PHE A 8 -6.92 -20.05 -7.94
N ALA A 9 -7.13 -21.34 -8.21
CA ALA A 9 -6.32 -22.07 -9.16
C ALA A 9 -6.44 -21.49 -10.57
N ALA A 10 -7.63 -21.08 -10.95
CA ALA A 10 -7.86 -20.50 -12.28
C ALA A 10 -7.08 -19.21 -12.49
N MET A 11 -6.79 -18.47 -11.46
CA MET A 11 -5.96 -17.26 -11.57
C MET A 11 -4.54 -17.58 -12.01
N PHE A 12 -4.05 -18.76 -11.67
CA PHE A 12 -2.68 -19.16 -11.96
C PHE A 12 -2.58 -20.23 -13.02
N ASP A 13 -3.71 -20.88 -13.34
CA ASP A 13 -3.73 -21.89 -14.39
C ASP A 13 -3.49 -21.23 -15.75
N GLY A 14 -2.69 -21.86 -16.53
CA GLY A 14 -2.32 -21.34 -17.83
C GLY A 14 -1.39 -20.17 -17.72
N ALA A 15 -0.98 -19.92 -16.49
CA ALA A 15 0.00 -18.94 -16.40
C ALA A 15 1.20 -19.52 -16.94
N PRO A 16 1.80 -19.86 -17.54
CA PRO A 16 2.80 -18.99 -17.86
C PRO A 16 3.37 -19.35 -19.12
N ASP A 17 2.89 -18.76 -19.94
CA ASP A 17 3.66 -18.47 -21.11
C ASP A 17 4.66 -17.38 -20.74
N ARG A 18 5.87 -17.77 -20.47
CA ARG A 18 6.94 -16.86 -20.10
C ARG A 18 7.33 -15.91 -21.21
N THR A 19 6.85 -16.16 -22.42
CA THR A 19 7.13 -15.30 -23.55
C THR A 19 5.96 -14.39 -23.89
N GLY A 20 4.83 -14.59 -23.24
CA GLY A 20 3.61 -13.87 -23.53
C GLY A 20 3.38 -12.66 -22.64
N PRO A 21 2.11 -12.36 -22.34
CA PRO A 21 1.74 -11.17 -21.58
C PRO A 21 2.39 -11.08 -20.22
N VAL A 22 2.68 -12.22 -19.56
CA VAL A 22 3.31 -12.24 -18.25
C VAL A 22 4.71 -11.65 -18.28
N ALA A 23 5.46 -11.91 -19.34
CA ALA A 23 6.81 -11.35 -19.47
C ALA A 23 6.78 -9.82 -19.53
N ARG A 24 5.72 -9.25 -20.08
CA ARG A 24 5.57 -7.79 -20.13
C ARG A 24 5.37 -7.17 -18.77
N LEU A 25 4.86 -7.92 -17.80
CA LEU A 25 4.64 -7.40 -16.45
C LEU A 25 5.94 -7.04 -15.75
N PHE A 26 7.05 -7.65 -16.15
CA PHE A 26 8.35 -7.27 -15.59
C PHE A 26 8.85 -5.91 -16.07
N PHE A 27 8.36 -5.46 -17.22
CA PHE A 27 8.81 -4.21 -17.83
C PHE A 27 7.75 -3.12 -17.79
N ALA A 28 6.50 -3.49 -17.55
CA ALA A 28 5.40 -2.57 -17.42
C ALA A 28 4.85 -2.61 -15.99
N PRO A 29 4.25 -1.51 -15.51
CA PRO A 29 3.61 -1.57 -14.20
C PRO A 29 2.56 -2.66 -14.15
N PRO A 30 2.43 -3.34 -13.01
CA PRO A 30 1.32 -4.29 -12.84
C PRO A 30 -0.03 -3.62 -13.10
N PRO A 31 -1.04 -4.39 -13.53
CA PRO A 31 -2.37 -3.82 -13.72
C PRO A 31 -2.86 -3.11 -12.47
N GLY A 32 -3.41 -1.93 -12.64
CA GLY A 32 -3.86 -1.10 -11.53
C GLY A 32 -2.80 -0.19 -10.95
N LEU A 33 -1.54 -0.34 -11.35
CA LEU A 33 -0.48 0.58 -10.96
C LEU A 33 -0.17 1.53 -12.11
N SER A 34 -0.11 2.81 -11.80
CA SER A 34 0.31 3.80 -12.77
C SER A 34 1.83 3.74 -12.93
N GLY A 35 2.33 4.22 -14.08
CA GLY A 35 3.77 4.37 -14.27
C GLY A 35 4.40 5.41 -13.36
N ARG A 36 3.59 6.23 -12.72
CA ARG A 36 4.07 7.21 -11.75
C ARG A 36 4.25 6.55 -10.39
N THR A 37 5.22 7.05 -9.64
CA THR A 37 5.40 6.63 -8.25
C THR A 37 4.18 7.06 -7.44
N PRO A 38 3.45 6.12 -6.82
CA PRO A 38 2.34 6.50 -5.96
C PRO A 38 2.88 7.22 -4.72
N PRO A 39 2.10 8.13 -4.13
CA PRO A 39 2.51 8.77 -2.89
C PRO A 39 2.58 7.75 -1.76
N HIS A 40 3.50 7.99 -0.82
CA HIS A 40 3.56 7.16 0.37
C HIS A 40 2.25 7.30 1.16
N PRO A 41 1.74 6.21 1.75
CA PRO A 41 0.49 6.29 2.53
C PRO A 41 0.52 7.33 3.65
N GLY A 42 1.70 7.59 4.22
CA GLY A 42 1.86 8.64 5.22
C GLY A 42 1.55 10.03 4.68
N HIS A 43 1.87 10.29 3.43
CA HIS A 43 1.52 11.56 2.78
C HIS A 43 0.02 11.65 2.51
N MET A 44 -0.62 10.54 2.19
CA MET A 44 -2.07 10.50 2.04
C MET A 44 -2.76 10.79 3.37
N LEU A 45 -2.24 10.23 4.45
CA LEU A 45 -2.73 10.50 5.79
C LEU A 45 -2.59 11.98 6.12
N GLN A 46 -1.41 12.56 5.87
CA GLN A 46 -1.16 13.97 6.15
C GLN A 46 -2.11 14.87 5.38
N SER A 47 -2.17 14.68 4.06
CA SER A 47 -2.86 15.65 3.19
C SER A 47 -4.36 15.50 3.20
N ARG A 48 -4.87 14.27 3.30
CA ARG A 48 -6.30 14.02 3.16
C ARG A 48 -7.05 13.89 4.48
N PHE A 49 -6.34 13.63 5.58
CA PHE A 49 -6.98 13.36 6.86
C PHE A 49 -6.49 14.28 7.97
N LEU A 50 -5.18 14.36 8.18
CA LEU A 50 -4.64 15.14 9.28
C LEU A 50 -4.78 16.64 9.04
N ALA A 51 -4.32 17.13 7.91
CA ALA A 51 -4.38 18.58 7.61
C ALA A 51 -5.82 19.11 7.63
N PRO A 52 -6.79 18.44 6.98
CA PRO A 52 -8.17 18.94 7.05
C PRO A 52 -8.78 18.87 8.44
N SER A 53 -8.32 17.95 9.30
CA SER A 53 -8.88 17.82 10.66
C SER A 53 -8.47 18.93 11.60
N GLY A 54 -7.39 19.61 11.32
CA GLY A 54 -6.83 20.62 12.21
C GLY A 54 -6.15 20.06 13.44
N MET A 55 -6.05 18.75 13.58
CA MET A 55 -5.37 18.13 14.71
C MET A 55 -3.84 18.26 14.59
N THR A 56 -3.18 18.30 15.73
CA THR A 56 -1.73 18.18 15.78
C THR A 56 -1.33 16.71 15.66
N GLN A 57 -0.07 16.47 15.32
CA GLN A 57 0.46 15.10 15.30
C GLN A 57 0.34 14.42 16.68
N GLY A 58 0.62 15.17 17.73
CA GLY A 58 0.51 14.63 19.10
C GLY A 58 -0.92 14.20 19.45
N GLU A 59 -1.90 15.00 19.04
CA GLU A 59 -3.30 14.65 19.27
C GLU A 59 -3.70 13.40 18.50
N LEU A 60 -3.31 13.32 17.23
CA LEU A 60 -3.62 12.15 16.42
C LEU A 60 -2.94 10.90 16.97
N ALA A 61 -1.66 11.00 17.34
CA ALA A 61 -0.94 9.86 17.91
C ALA A 61 -1.65 9.33 19.16
N ARG A 62 -2.06 10.24 20.02
CA ARG A 62 -2.80 9.87 21.25
C ARG A 62 -4.11 9.17 20.91
N ARG A 63 -4.85 9.69 19.95
CA ARG A 63 -6.14 9.11 19.55
C ARG A 63 -5.98 7.75 18.88
N LEU A 64 -4.90 7.57 18.14
CA LEU A 64 -4.60 6.28 17.50
C LEU A 64 -4.00 5.28 18.48
N GLY A 65 -3.51 5.75 19.63
CA GLY A 65 -2.86 4.86 20.59
C GLY A 65 -1.46 4.44 20.17
N ILE A 66 -0.77 5.27 19.40
CA ILE A 66 0.61 5.03 18.98
C ILE A 66 1.50 6.15 19.49
N SER A 67 2.81 5.91 19.47
CA SER A 67 3.75 6.94 19.87
C SER A 67 3.80 8.08 18.86
N ARG A 68 4.11 9.26 19.35
CA ARG A 68 4.30 10.43 18.49
C ARG A 68 5.42 10.21 17.49
N ARG A 69 6.49 9.55 17.93
CA ARG A 69 7.61 9.21 17.05
C ARG A 69 7.17 8.30 15.90
N ARG A 70 6.38 7.27 16.21
CA ARG A 70 5.87 6.34 15.21
C ARG A 70 5.02 7.07 14.17
N LEU A 71 4.13 7.95 14.62
CA LEU A 71 3.32 8.73 13.72
C LEU A 71 4.17 9.67 12.85
N ASN A 72 5.15 10.34 13.46
CA ASN A 72 6.04 11.22 12.71
C ASN A 72 6.80 10.48 11.62
N GLU A 73 7.34 9.30 11.94
CA GLU A 73 8.03 8.47 10.97
C GLU A 73 7.10 8.04 9.82
N LEU A 74 5.86 7.70 10.14
CA LEU A 74 4.86 7.34 9.15
C LEU A 74 4.55 8.52 8.22
N LEU A 75 4.31 9.69 8.78
CA LEU A 75 3.99 10.89 7.99
C LEU A 75 5.15 11.32 7.09
N ASN A 76 6.38 11.06 7.51
CA ASN A 76 7.57 11.38 6.72
C ASN A 76 8.00 10.26 5.77
N GLY A 77 7.21 9.22 5.64
CA GLY A 77 7.50 8.13 4.71
C GLY A 77 8.62 7.19 5.16
N ARG A 78 9.04 7.27 6.41
CA ARG A 78 10.11 6.42 6.95
C ARG A 78 9.60 5.09 7.50
N ARG A 79 8.31 4.95 7.63
CA ARG A 79 7.66 3.76 8.16
C ARG A 79 6.41 3.51 7.35
N GLY A 80 6.11 2.25 7.06
CA GLY A 80 4.90 1.87 6.35
C GLY A 80 3.71 1.68 7.29
N ILE A 81 2.53 1.58 6.69
CA ILE A 81 1.31 1.27 7.41
C ILE A 81 1.23 -0.25 7.55
N THR A 82 1.30 -0.71 8.79
CA THR A 82 1.10 -2.11 9.13
C THR A 82 -0.40 -2.40 9.28
N PRO A 83 -0.81 -3.68 9.29
CA PRO A 83 -2.22 -4.02 9.56
C PRO A 83 -2.74 -3.42 10.87
N ASP A 84 -1.92 -3.41 11.91
CA ASP A 84 -2.30 -2.77 13.19
C ASP A 84 -2.59 -1.28 13.01
N THR A 85 -1.70 -0.57 12.33
CA THR A 85 -1.89 0.86 12.08
C THR A 85 -3.11 1.10 11.18
N ALA A 86 -3.32 0.25 10.18
CA ALA A 86 -4.47 0.36 9.29
C ALA A 86 -5.79 0.25 10.07
N LEU A 87 -5.86 -0.69 11.00
CA LEU A 87 -7.05 -0.86 11.83
C LEU A 87 -7.27 0.35 12.73
N ARG A 88 -6.22 0.88 13.33
CA ARG A 88 -6.32 2.06 14.20
C ARG A 88 -6.79 3.29 13.42
N LEU A 89 -6.25 3.49 12.23
CA LEU A 89 -6.66 4.58 11.35
C LEU A 89 -8.10 4.42 10.89
N ALA A 90 -8.49 3.21 10.55
CA ALA A 90 -9.86 2.92 10.11
C ALA A 90 -10.88 3.24 11.22
N VAL A 91 -10.59 2.86 12.44
CA VAL A 91 -11.47 3.12 13.58
C VAL A 91 -11.59 4.63 13.82
N HIS A 92 -10.47 5.33 13.81
CA HIS A 92 -10.48 6.76 14.12
C HIS A 92 -11.15 7.59 13.03
N PHE A 93 -10.81 7.35 11.76
CA PHE A 93 -11.33 8.12 10.64
C PHE A 93 -12.59 7.52 10.01
N ARG A 94 -13.07 6.40 10.54
CA ARG A 94 -14.24 5.68 10.01
C ARG A 94 -14.08 5.34 8.54
N THR A 95 -12.94 4.78 8.22
CA THR A 95 -12.63 4.32 6.87
C THR A 95 -12.52 2.80 6.87
N ASP A 96 -12.47 2.24 5.68
CA ASP A 96 -12.20 0.82 5.51
C ASP A 96 -10.70 0.58 5.76
N PRO A 97 -10.33 -0.37 6.63
CA PRO A 97 -8.91 -0.68 6.84
C PRO A 97 -8.21 -1.14 5.58
N TRP A 98 -8.93 -1.75 4.64
CA TRP A 98 -8.36 -2.16 3.36
C TRP A 98 -7.89 -0.97 2.52
N LEU A 99 -8.47 0.20 2.72
CA LEU A 99 -8.02 1.42 2.05
C LEU A 99 -6.55 1.70 2.38
N TRP A 100 -6.21 1.65 3.66
CA TRP A 100 -4.85 1.95 4.12
C TRP A 100 -3.86 0.90 3.67
N THR A 101 -4.24 -0.38 3.75
CA THR A 101 -3.38 -1.46 3.29
C THR A 101 -3.23 -1.45 1.78
N ALA A 102 -4.27 -1.10 1.04
CA ALA A 102 -4.19 -0.99 -0.41
C ALA A 102 -3.20 0.10 -0.85
N TRP A 103 -3.23 1.25 -0.19
CA TRP A 103 -2.26 2.30 -0.48
C TRP A 103 -0.83 1.86 -0.20
N GLN A 104 -0.63 1.15 0.92
CA GLN A 104 0.69 0.63 1.26
C GLN A 104 1.15 -0.41 0.24
N VAL A 105 0.28 -1.33 -0.13
CA VAL A 105 0.61 -2.36 -1.11
C VAL A 105 0.94 -1.73 -2.46
N SER A 106 0.17 -0.74 -2.90
CA SER A 106 0.46 -0.04 -4.15
C SER A 106 1.85 0.60 -4.14
N PHE A 107 2.18 1.24 -3.04
CA PHE A 107 3.50 1.85 -2.88
C PHE A 107 4.60 0.80 -2.91
N ASP A 108 4.41 -0.28 -2.17
CA ASP A 108 5.40 -1.36 -2.08
C ASP A 108 5.57 -2.10 -3.41
N LEU A 109 4.47 -2.37 -4.10
CA LEU A 109 4.54 -3.02 -5.41
C LEU A 109 5.28 -2.16 -6.42
N HIS A 110 5.02 -0.87 -6.41
CA HIS A 110 5.72 0.04 -7.32
C HIS A 110 7.22 0.06 -7.03
N ALA A 111 7.58 0.11 -5.75
CA ALA A 111 8.99 0.08 -5.34
C ALA A 111 9.66 -1.22 -5.76
N ALA A 112 8.99 -2.35 -5.54
CA ALA A 112 9.52 -3.65 -5.93
C ALA A 112 9.66 -3.77 -7.44
N TRP A 113 8.67 -3.30 -8.18
CA TRP A 113 8.71 -3.32 -9.63
C TRP A 113 9.87 -2.49 -10.17
N ARG A 114 10.11 -1.32 -9.59
CA ARG A 114 11.25 -0.49 -9.99
C ARG A 114 12.58 -1.19 -9.74
N GLN A 115 12.71 -1.93 -8.64
CA GLN A 115 13.91 -2.68 -8.34
C GLN A 115 14.15 -3.78 -9.39
N LEU A 116 13.10 -4.47 -9.78
CA LEU A 116 13.20 -5.53 -10.79
C LEU A 116 13.59 -4.98 -12.16
N ARG A 117 13.21 -3.74 -12.44
CA ARG A 117 13.55 -3.10 -13.72
C ARG A 117 14.98 -2.61 -13.79
N ARG A 118 15.65 -2.45 -12.66
CA ARG A 118 17.02 -1.94 -12.69
C ARG A 118 17.93 -2.94 -13.37
N PRO A 119 18.79 -2.45 -14.34
CA PRO A 119 19.81 -3.31 -14.88
C PRO A 119 20.72 -3.77 -13.76
N GLN A 120 20.93 -5.06 -13.68
CA GLN A 120 21.88 -5.60 -12.73
C GLN A 120 23.28 -5.48 -13.30
N ARG A 121 24.18 -5.00 -12.50
CA ARG A 121 25.59 -4.91 -12.87
C ARG A 121 26.34 -6.11 -12.36
#